data_dea31e11365cb0dbbb4532f852ca68a1
#
_entry.id   dea31e11365cb0dbbb4532f852ca68a1
#
_cell.length_a   1.000
_cell.length_b   1.000
_cell.length_c   1.000
_cell.angle_alpha   90.00
_cell.angle_beta   90.00
_cell.angle_gamma   90.00
#
_symmetry.space_group_name_H-M   'P 1'
#
loop_
_entity.id
_entity.type
_entity.pdbx_description
1 polymer ?
#
loop_
_entity_poly.entity_id
_entity_poly.type
_entity_poly.pdbx_seq_one_letter_code
_entity_poly.pdbx_strand_id
1 'polypeptide(L)'
;MNNHASIPVGVLGASGYVGQELLRLLHGHPGATVAFATAESAAGEWVDGHELIKADDAPWQQAEIILSALPHGVSARYVHEARAGGKRAVDLSADFRLSPDAVYGLTEFTRPRLADADLVANPGCYPTAALLALIPLAQLGLIDPAREIIIDAASGVTGAGRNPKRELLFGEVTEDYRAYAIGNTHRHLAELKQSLSR
;
A
#
# COMPACT_ATOMS: atom_id res chain seq x y z
N MET A 1 -0.42 -33.13 0.78
CA MET A 1 0.18 -31.79 0.88
C MET A 1 0.33 -31.29 -0.54
N ASN A 2 -0.49 -30.33 -0.95
CA ASN A 2 -0.38 -29.74 -2.30
C ASN A 2 0.91 -28.93 -2.34
N ASN A 3 1.88 -29.45 -3.07
CA ASN A 3 3.17 -28.79 -3.31
C ASN A 3 2.94 -27.70 -4.39
N HIS A 4 2.20 -26.62 -4.04
CA HIS A 4 2.16 -25.47 -4.89
C HIS A 4 3.54 -24.78 -4.79
N ALA A 5 4.20 -24.61 -5.93
CA ALA A 5 5.44 -23.83 -5.99
C ALA A 5 5.17 -22.45 -5.38
N SER A 6 6.04 -22.03 -4.46
CA SER A 6 5.93 -20.72 -3.83
C SER A 6 6.13 -19.61 -4.86
N ILE A 7 5.25 -18.61 -4.88
CA ILE A 7 5.33 -17.47 -5.82
C ILE A 7 6.47 -16.55 -5.39
N PRO A 8 7.47 -16.30 -6.26
CA PRO A 8 8.56 -15.38 -5.94
C PRO A 8 8.10 -13.92 -6.04
N VAL A 9 8.39 -13.15 -5.00
CA VAL A 9 7.94 -11.76 -4.83
C VAL A 9 9.14 -10.82 -4.69
N GLY A 10 9.15 -9.73 -5.46
CA GLY A 10 10.07 -8.61 -5.26
C GLY A 10 9.44 -7.54 -4.36
N VAL A 11 10.17 -7.06 -3.35
CA VAL A 11 9.71 -6.00 -2.45
C VAL A 11 10.52 -4.73 -2.69
N LEU A 12 9.88 -3.67 -3.17
CA LEU A 12 10.51 -2.37 -3.38
C LEU A 12 10.27 -1.46 -2.17
N GLY A 13 11.30 -0.76 -1.71
CA GLY A 13 11.22 0.13 -0.55
C GLY A 13 11.22 -0.60 0.80
N ALA A 14 11.95 -1.71 0.88
CA ALA A 14 11.99 -2.63 2.03
C ALA A 14 12.54 -2.01 3.32
N SER A 15 13.29 -0.90 3.27
CA SER A 15 13.78 -0.21 4.46
C SER A 15 12.73 0.67 5.16
N GLY A 16 11.61 1.00 4.49
CA GLY A 16 10.49 1.73 5.08
C GLY A 16 9.64 0.88 6.04
N TYR A 17 8.81 1.52 6.88
CA TYR A 17 7.93 0.79 7.80
C TYR A 17 7.02 -0.22 7.10
N VAL A 18 6.41 0.17 5.99
CA VAL A 18 5.54 -0.72 5.20
C VAL A 18 6.34 -1.84 4.56
N GLY A 19 7.53 -1.53 4.00
CA GLY A 19 8.38 -2.54 3.40
C GLY A 19 8.88 -3.58 4.39
N GLN A 20 9.29 -3.16 5.59
CA GLN A 20 9.66 -4.08 6.67
C GLN A 20 8.49 -4.97 7.09
N GLU A 21 7.28 -4.42 7.18
CA GLU A 21 6.09 -5.19 7.50
C GLU A 21 5.75 -6.20 6.39
N LEU A 22 5.95 -5.86 5.11
CA LEU A 22 5.81 -6.79 4.01
C LEU A 22 6.80 -7.96 4.12
N LEU A 23 8.07 -7.69 4.41
CA LEU A 23 9.07 -8.75 4.64
C LEU A 23 8.66 -9.66 5.79
N ARG A 24 8.24 -9.09 6.92
CA ARG A 24 7.76 -9.83 8.09
C ARG A 24 6.54 -10.71 7.75
N LEU A 25 5.57 -10.20 6.97
CA LEU A 25 4.39 -10.96 6.56
C LEU A 25 4.71 -12.06 5.54
N LEU A 26 5.72 -11.84 4.70
CA LEU A 26 6.17 -12.84 3.74
C LEU A 26 7.05 -13.92 4.39
N HIS A 27 7.64 -13.62 5.54
CA HIS A 27 8.42 -14.59 6.29
C HIS A 27 7.53 -15.78 6.70
N GLY A 28 7.84 -16.95 6.18
CA GLY A 28 7.04 -18.17 6.42
C GLY A 28 5.67 -18.19 5.74
N HIS A 29 5.39 -17.29 4.78
CA HIS A 29 4.14 -17.32 4.03
C HIS A 29 4.00 -18.60 3.20
N PRO A 30 2.88 -19.35 3.30
CA PRO A 30 2.77 -20.69 2.71
C PRO A 30 2.78 -20.73 1.18
N GLY A 31 2.52 -19.61 0.52
CA GLY A 31 2.38 -19.52 -0.94
C GLY A 31 3.27 -18.48 -1.61
N ALA A 32 4.14 -17.78 -0.87
CA ALA A 32 5.01 -16.75 -1.42
C ALA A 32 6.38 -16.73 -0.74
N THR A 33 7.42 -16.36 -1.49
CA THR A 33 8.78 -16.18 -0.99
C THR A 33 9.36 -14.87 -1.52
N VAL A 34 10.19 -14.21 -0.72
CA VAL A 34 10.89 -13.01 -1.15
C VAL A 34 12.06 -13.41 -2.08
N ALA A 35 11.99 -12.98 -3.33
CA ALA A 35 13.06 -13.19 -4.31
C ALA A 35 14.15 -12.12 -4.20
N PHE A 36 13.76 -10.86 -3.94
CA PHE A 36 14.65 -9.76 -3.68
C PHE A 36 13.95 -8.64 -2.91
N ALA A 37 14.72 -7.81 -2.23
CA ALA A 37 14.24 -6.63 -1.52
C ALA A 37 15.10 -5.41 -1.87
N THR A 38 14.48 -4.24 -2.05
CA THR A 38 15.22 -3.04 -2.46
C THR A 38 15.08 -1.89 -1.47
N ALA A 39 16.13 -1.07 -1.39
CA ALA A 39 16.13 0.21 -0.72
C ALA A 39 17.17 1.14 -1.33
N GLU A 40 16.90 2.44 -1.40
CA GLU A 40 17.82 3.39 -2.01
C GLU A 40 18.96 3.75 -1.04
N SER A 41 18.63 4.27 0.14
CA SER A 41 19.62 4.74 1.12
C SER A 41 20.19 3.64 1.99
N ALA A 42 19.58 2.46 2.04
CA ALA A 42 19.97 1.32 2.87
C ALA A 42 20.46 0.14 2.02
N ALA A 43 20.86 0.35 0.77
CA ALA A 43 21.45 -0.69 -0.07
C ALA A 43 22.73 -1.23 0.58
N GLY A 44 22.86 -2.57 0.63
CA GLY A 44 23.91 -3.30 1.35
C GLY A 44 23.60 -3.61 2.81
N GLU A 45 22.54 -3.05 3.38
CA GLU A 45 22.06 -3.45 4.72
C GLU A 45 21.20 -4.72 4.65
N TRP A 46 21.11 -5.40 5.79
CA TRP A 46 20.28 -6.60 5.92
C TRP A 46 19.03 -6.32 6.74
N VAL A 47 17.88 -6.71 6.21
CA VAL A 47 16.57 -6.59 6.88
C VAL A 47 15.84 -7.92 6.76
N ASP A 48 15.43 -8.49 7.88
CA ASP A 48 14.65 -9.74 7.98
C ASP A 48 15.25 -10.89 7.12
N GLY A 49 16.59 -11.02 7.14
CA GLY A 49 17.32 -12.06 6.42
C GLY A 49 17.55 -11.79 4.92
N HIS A 50 17.22 -10.59 4.42
CA HIS A 50 17.42 -10.18 3.03
C HIS A 50 18.42 -9.03 2.94
N GLU A 51 19.41 -9.16 2.05
CA GLU A 51 20.27 -8.05 1.67
C GLU A 51 19.47 -7.08 0.79
N LEU A 52 19.52 -5.80 1.12
CA LEU A 52 18.83 -4.77 0.35
C LEU A 52 19.71 -4.29 -0.79
N ILE A 53 19.16 -4.27 -1.99
CA ILE A 53 19.82 -3.77 -3.21
C ILE A 53 19.13 -2.48 -3.69
N LYS A 54 19.72 -1.73 -4.60
CA LYS A 54 19.05 -0.60 -5.24
C LYS A 54 17.92 -1.07 -6.15
N ALA A 55 16.86 -0.27 -6.27
CA ALA A 55 15.74 -0.61 -7.13
C ALA A 55 16.11 -0.69 -8.62
N ASP A 56 17.07 0.13 -9.07
CA ASP A 56 17.57 0.12 -10.43
C ASP A 56 18.41 -1.16 -10.73
N ASP A 57 18.95 -1.82 -9.72
CA ASP A 57 19.72 -3.06 -9.83
C ASP A 57 18.85 -4.32 -9.59
N ALA A 58 17.54 -4.16 -9.47
CA ALA A 58 16.63 -5.24 -9.09
C ALA A 58 16.62 -6.37 -10.14
N PRO A 59 16.77 -7.63 -9.72
CA PRO A 59 16.72 -8.79 -10.63
C PRO A 59 15.26 -9.15 -10.97
N TRP A 60 14.57 -8.31 -11.74
CA TRP A 60 13.16 -8.42 -12.10
C TRP A 60 12.71 -9.81 -12.55
N GLN A 61 13.62 -10.54 -13.22
CA GLN A 61 13.34 -11.87 -13.76
C GLN A 61 13.09 -12.91 -12.66
N GLN A 62 13.58 -12.66 -11.45
CA GLN A 62 13.44 -13.58 -10.32
C GLN A 62 12.09 -13.48 -9.60
N ALA A 63 11.27 -12.47 -9.92
CA ALA A 63 9.96 -12.30 -9.30
C ALA A 63 8.82 -12.46 -10.31
N GLU A 64 7.67 -12.93 -9.84
CA GLU A 64 6.40 -12.94 -10.57
C GLU A 64 5.51 -11.77 -10.15
N ILE A 65 5.58 -11.37 -8.88
CA ILE A 65 4.80 -10.28 -8.32
C ILE A 65 5.74 -9.25 -7.70
N ILE A 66 5.45 -7.98 -7.92
CA ILE A 66 6.17 -6.86 -7.31
C ILE A 66 5.26 -6.17 -6.30
N LEU A 67 5.72 -6.07 -5.05
CA LEU A 67 5.10 -5.26 -4.01
C LEU A 67 5.87 -3.95 -3.88
N SER A 68 5.27 -2.84 -4.28
CA SER A 68 5.92 -1.53 -4.22
C SER A 68 5.49 -0.75 -2.98
N ALA A 69 6.40 -0.64 -2.01
CA ALA A 69 6.29 0.22 -0.83
C ALA A 69 7.12 1.51 -0.98
N LEU A 70 7.34 1.95 -2.23
CA LEU A 70 8.05 3.18 -2.55
C LEU A 70 7.21 4.43 -2.26
N PRO A 71 7.84 5.59 -2.07
CA PRO A 71 7.13 6.86 -1.91
C PRO A 71 6.21 7.19 -3.09
N HIS A 72 5.17 7.99 -2.79
CA HIS A 72 4.30 8.57 -3.81
C HIS A 72 5.09 9.38 -4.84
N GLY A 73 4.73 9.26 -6.10
CA GLY A 73 5.42 9.89 -7.24
C GLY A 73 6.68 9.16 -7.69
N VAL A 74 7.19 8.21 -6.90
CA VAL A 74 8.35 7.37 -7.24
C VAL A 74 7.92 5.99 -7.70
N SER A 75 6.89 5.44 -7.05
CA SER A 75 6.41 4.07 -7.26
C SER A 75 5.97 3.83 -8.70
N ALA A 76 5.28 4.79 -9.32
CA ALA A 76 4.70 4.65 -10.66
C ALA A 76 5.73 4.21 -11.70
N ARG A 77 6.94 4.78 -11.70
CA ARG A 77 8.02 4.41 -12.64
C ARG A 77 8.30 2.90 -12.58
N TYR A 78 8.58 2.40 -11.38
CA TYR A 78 8.98 1.00 -11.18
C TYR A 78 7.84 0.02 -11.39
N VAL A 79 6.61 0.41 -11.05
CA VAL A 79 5.41 -0.39 -11.33
C VAL A 79 5.18 -0.52 -12.83
N HIS A 80 5.33 0.57 -13.60
CA HIS A 80 5.24 0.50 -15.06
C HIS A 80 6.32 -0.36 -15.66
N GLU A 81 7.56 -0.26 -15.17
CA GLU A 81 8.69 -1.08 -15.61
C GLU A 81 8.44 -2.58 -15.34
N ALA A 82 7.99 -2.92 -14.14
CA ALA A 82 7.64 -4.28 -13.77
C ALA A 82 6.54 -4.86 -14.69
N ARG A 83 5.47 -4.10 -14.92
CA ARG A 83 4.37 -4.51 -15.80
C ARG A 83 4.79 -4.66 -17.25
N ALA A 84 5.64 -3.76 -17.75
CA ALA A 84 6.22 -3.89 -19.10
C ALA A 84 7.07 -5.16 -19.23
N GLY A 85 7.69 -5.62 -18.14
CA GLY A 85 8.38 -6.91 -18.04
C GLY A 85 7.45 -8.11 -17.79
N GLY A 86 6.11 -7.95 -17.89
CA GLY A 86 5.15 -9.03 -17.70
C GLY A 86 4.90 -9.44 -16.25
N LYS A 87 5.30 -8.60 -15.27
CA LYS A 87 5.08 -8.87 -13.84
C LYS A 87 3.75 -8.28 -13.38
N ARG A 88 3.10 -8.96 -12.44
CA ARG A 88 1.98 -8.36 -11.69
C ARG A 88 2.52 -7.44 -10.60
N ALA A 89 1.76 -6.41 -10.23
CA ALA A 89 2.21 -5.45 -9.25
C ALA A 89 1.09 -5.10 -8.24
N VAL A 90 1.51 -4.93 -6.98
CA VAL A 90 0.69 -4.31 -5.93
C VAL A 90 1.39 -3.02 -5.52
N ASP A 91 0.76 -1.88 -5.79
CA ASP A 91 1.27 -0.57 -5.42
C ASP A 91 0.67 -0.11 -4.09
N LEU A 92 1.53 0.14 -3.10
CA LEU A 92 1.12 0.64 -1.79
C LEU A 92 1.21 2.17 -1.70
N SER A 93 1.68 2.82 -2.77
CA SER A 93 1.66 4.28 -2.88
C SER A 93 0.24 4.81 -3.18
N ALA A 94 0.11 6.11 -3.44
CA ALA A 94 -1.15 6.69 -3.90
C ALA A 94 -1.26 6.78 -5.44
N ASP A 95 -0.19 6.38 -6.16
CA ASP A 95 -0.02 6.71 -7.58
C ASP A 95 -1.10 6.08 -8.46
N PHE A 96 -1.60 4.90 -8.09
CA PHE A 96 -2.61 4.17 -8.88
C PHE A 96 -3.99 4.06 -8.23
N ARG A 97 -4.22 4.63 -7.04
CA ARG A 97 -5.48 4.44 -6.31
C ARG A 97 -6.71 4.96 -7.03
N LEU A 98 -6.55 5.97 -7.87
CA LEU A 98 -7.61 6.55 -8.69
C LEU A 98 -7.51 6.13 -10.17
N SER A 99 -6.54 5.29 -10.52
CA SER A 99 -6.35 4.82 -11.89
C SER A 99 -7.42 3.80 -12.28
N PRO A 100 -8.04 3.93 -13.47
CA PRO A 100 -8.94 2.92 -14.00
C PRO A 100 -8.22 1.61 -14.37
N ASP A 101 -6.90 1.64 -14.56
CA ASP A 101 -6.09 0.49 -14.95
C ASP A 101 -5.73 -0.40 -13.76
N ALA A 102 -6.00 0.05 -12.53
CA ALA A 102 -5.72 -0.70 -11.32
C ALA A 102 -6.99 -1.21 -10.66
N VAL A 103 -6.94 -2.42 -10.12
CA VAL A 103 -7.97 -2.88 -9.20
C VAL A 103 -7.70 -2.23 -7.84
N TYR A 104 -8.66 -1.50 -7.31
CA TYR A 104 -8.59 -0.95 -5.96
C TYR A 104 -8.65 -2.08 -4.94
N GLY A 105 -7.57 -2.32 -4.21
CA GLY A 105 -7.29 -3.53 -3.46
C GLY A 105 -8.00 -3.64 -2.10
N LEU A 106 -9.22 -3.12 -1.95
CA LEU A 106 -10.04 -3.35 -0.76
C LEU A 106 -10.62 -4.76 -0.85
N THR A 107 -9.86 -5.74 -0.38
CA THR A 107 -10.02 -7.18 -0.63
C THR A 107 -11.42 -7.70 -0.33
N GLU A 108 -12.07 -7.22 0.72
CA GLU A 108 -13.40 -7.64 1.16
C GLU A 108 -14.47 -7.40 0.07
N PHE A 109 -14.27 -6.38 -0.76
CA PHE A 109 -15.23 -6.00 -1.81
C PHE A 109 -14.74 -6.27 -3.23
N THR A 110 -13.44 -6.47 -3.41
CA THR A 110 -12.84 -6.62 -4.75
C THR A 110 -12.16 -7.97 -4.97
N ARG A 111 -12.22 -8.90 -4.02
CA ARG A 111 -11.59 -10.23 -4.07
C ARG A 111 -11.75 -10.96 -5.42
N PRO A 112 -12.94 -11.03 -6.04
CA PRO A 112 -13.09 -11.72 -7.32
C PRO A 112 -12.28 -11.13 -8.46
N ARG A 113 -11.96 -9.83 -8.37
CA ARG A 113 -11.19 -9.09 -9.39
C ARG A 113 -9.68 -9.16 -9.16
N LEU A 114 -9.24 -9.49 -7.94
CA LEU A 114 -7.83 -9.49 -7.58
C LEU A 114 -7.06 -10.67 -8.19
N ALA A 115 -7.72 -11.81 -8.39
CA ALA A 115 -7.09 -13.02 -8.92
C ALA A 115 -6.47 -12.82 -10.31
N ASP A 116 -7.16 -12.05 -11.16
CA ASP A 116 -6.76 -11.79 -12.54
C ASP A 116 -6.15 -10.39 -12.73
N ALA A 117 -5.93 -9.65 -11.63
CA ALA A 117 -5.40 -8.28 -11.71
C ALA A 117 -3.91 -8.27 -12.02
N ASP A 118 -3.52 -7.51 -13.05
CA ASP A 118 -2.12 -7.21 -13.34
C ASP A 118 -1.57 -6.08 -12.45
N LEU A 119 -2.46 -5.19 -12.00
CA LEU A 119 -2.14 -4.09 -11.12
C LEU A 119 -3.20 -3.94 -10.03
N VAL A 120 -2.75 -3.98 -8.79
CA VAL A 120 -3.57 -3.71 -7.61
C VAL A 120 -3.07 -2.44 -6.95
N ALA A 121 -3.95 -1.47 -6.73
CA ALA A 121 -3.66 -0.28 -5.93
C ALA A 121 -4.13 -0.51 -4.49
N ASN A 122 -3.19 -0.65 -3.56
CA ASN A 122 -3.50 -0.84 -2.15
C ASN A 122 -4.12 0.43 -1.55
N PRO A 123 -5.29 0.34 -0.89
CA PRO A 123 -5.98 1.49 -0.31
C PRO A 123 -5.15 2.28 0.69
N GLY A 124 -5.47 3.56 0.84
CA GLY A 124 -4.96 4.34 1.96
C GLY A 124 -5.49 3.84 3.31
N CYS A 125 -4.77 4.11 4.40
CA CYS A 125 -5.13 3.63 5.73
C CYS A 125 -6.50 4.13 6.20
N TYR A 126 -6.80 5.43 6.07
CA TYR A 126 -8.13 5.97 6.40
C TYR A 126 -9.24 5.43 5.50
N PRO A 127 -9.07 5.38 4.15
CA PRO A 127 -10.05 4.74 3.28
C PRO A 127 -10.31 3.30 3.64
N THR A 128 -9.29 2.51 3.97
CA THR A 128 -9.47 1.13 4.40
C THR A 128 -10.40 1.04 5.60
N ALA A 129 -10.11 1.79 6.67
CA ALA A 129 -10.90 1.77 7.89
C ALA A 129 -12.35 2.26 7.66
N ALA A 130 -12.50 3.39 6.96
CA ALA A 130 -13.80 4.01 6.73
C ALA A 130 -14.68 3.20 5.76
N LEU A 131 -14.12 2.72 4.65
CA LEU A 131 -14.88 2.01 3.62
C LEU A 131 -15.33 0.62 4.06
N LEU A 132 -14.56 -0.07 4.91
CA LEU A 132 -15.01 -1.33 5.51
C LEU A 132 -16.28 -1.18 6.33
N ALA A 133 -16.51 -0.01 6.94
CA ALA A 133 -17.75 0.30 7.65
C ALA A 133 -18.84 0.85 6.71
N LEU A 134 -18.47 1.75 5.78
CA LEU A 134 -19.45 2.51 5.00
C LEU A 134 -20.02 1.74 3.81
N ILE A 135 -19.21 0.94 3.11
CA ILE A 135 -19.66 0.23 1.90
C ILE A 135 -20.84 -0.73 2.21
N PRO A 136 -20.81 -1.57 3.25
CA PRO A 136 -21.93 -2.43 3.57
C PRO A 136 -23.21 -1.64 3.86
N LEU A 137 -23.10 -0.52 4.58
CA LEU A 137 -24.23 0.33 4.89
C LEU A 137 -24.82 1.00 3.63
N ALA A 138 -23.95 1.45 2.73
CA ALA A 138 -24.38 2.03 1.46
C ALA A 138 -25.06 1.00 0.56
N GLN A 139 -24.52 -0.22 0.48
CA GLN A 139 -25.12 -1.32 -0.30
C GLN A 139 -26.48 -1.75 0.22
N LEU A 140 -26.71 -1.63 1.52
CA LEU A 140 -28.01 -1.90 2.15
C LEU A 140 -28.98 -0.72 2.08
N GLY A 141 -28.59 0.41 1.49
CA GLY A 141 -29.42 1.62 1.42
C GLY A 141 -29.64 2.31 2.78
N LEU A 142 -28.76 2.07 3.75
CA LEU A 142 -28.85 2.63 5.09
C LEU A 142 -28.17 4.00 5.23
N ILE A 143 -27.47 4.45 4.20
CA ILE A 143 -26.88 5.79 4.13
C ILE A 143 -27.76 6.65 3.23
N ASP A 144 -28.26 7.76 3.78
CA ASP A 144 -28.98 8.76 3.00
C ASP A 144 -28.00 9.56 2.13
N PRO A 145 -28.03 9.45 0.79
CA PRO A 145 -27.09 10.11 -0.09
C PRO A 145 -27.23 11.64 -0.11
N ALA A 146 -28.33 12.17 0.44
CA ALA A 146 -28.53 13.62 0.57
C ALA A 146 -27.88 14.21 1.83
N ARG A 147 -27.36 13.37 2.71
CA ARG A 147 -26.70 13.80 3.95
C ARG A 147 -25.17 13.73 3.84
N GLU A 148 -24.52 14.62 4.56
CA GLU A 148 -23.07 14.56 4.71
C GLU A 148 -22.65 13.38 5.58
N ILE A 149 -21.55 12.72 5.17
CA ILE A 149 -20.87 11.72 5.97
C ILE A 149 -19.68 12.39 6.66
N ILE A 150 -19.68 12.40 7.97
CA ILE A 150 -18.58 12.92 8.79
C ILE A 150 -17.72 11.76 9.23
N ILE A 151 -16.42 11.82 8.89
CA ILE A 151 -15.41 10.82 9.26
C ILE A 151 -14.39 11.50 10.17
N ASP A 152 -14.45 11.20 11.45
CA ASP A 152 -13.44 11.60 12.43
C ASP A 152 -12.45 10.45 12.63
N ALA A 153 -11.22 10.62 12.13
CA ALA A 153 -10.25 9.54 12.04
C ALA A 153 -8.89 9.97 12.58
N ALA A 154 -8.33 9.13 13.45
CA ALA A 154 -7.03 9.33 14.06
C ALA A 154 -5.98 8.35 13.50
N SER A 155 -4.74 8.81 13.38
CA SER A 155 -3.60 7.99 12.94
C SER A 155 -2.44 8.12 13.92
N GLY A 156 -1.76 7.02 14.19
CA GLY A 156 -0.46 7.06 14.87
C GLY A 156 0.61 7.73 13.98
N VAL A 157 1.66 8.25 14.61
CA VAL A 157 2.76 8.97 13.96
C VAL A 157 3.46 8.16 12.85
N THR A 158 3.53 6.84 12.99
CA THR A 158 4.15 5.94 12.01
C THR A 158 3.44 5.96 10.66
N GLY A 159 2.17 6.36 10.61
CA GLY A 159 1.42 6.56 9.36
C GLY A 159 2.01 7.60 8.42
N ALA A 160 2.84 8.50 8.92
CA ALA A 160 3.58 9.48 8.11
C ALA A 160 4.83 8.90 7.43
N GLY A 161 5.17 7.64 7.71
CA GLY A 161 6.37 6.99 7.20
C GLY A 161 7.62 7.26 8.05
N ARG A 162 8.75 6.71 7.59
CA ARG A 162 10.03 6.72 8.33
C ARG A 162 10.83 8.02 8.17
N ASN A 163 10.53 8.82 7.15
CA ASN A 163 11.28 10.04 6.91
C ASN A 163 11.07 11.05 8.05
N PRO A 164 12.15 11.55 8.69
CA PRO A 164 12.03 12.45 9.83
C PRO A 164 11.44 13.80 9.38
N LYS A 165 10.48 14.28 10.17
CA LYS A 165 9.92 15.63 10.04
C LYS A 165 9.92 16.26 11.42
N ARG A 166 10.27 17.55 11.52
CA ARG A 166 10.37 18.25 12.79
C ARG A 166 9.08 18.12 13.61
N GLU A 167 7.96 18.33 12.99
CA GLU A 167 6.64 18.30 13.62
C GLU A 167 6.18 16.89 14.05
N LEU A 168 6.95 15.85 13.71
CA LEU A 168 6.70 14.44 14.04
C LEU A 168 7.81 13.83 14.93
N LEU A 169 8.72 14.66 15.46
CA LEU A 169 9.69 14.21 16.43
C LEU A 169 8.99 13.81 17.72
N PHE A 170 9.58 12.87 18.46
CA PHE A 170 9.01 12.34 19.71
C PHE A 170 8.58 13.43 20.67
N GLY A 171 9.43 14.45 20.90
CA GLY A 171 9.12 15.56 21.81
C GLY A 171 7.99 16.49 21.34
N GLU A 172 7.60 16.41 20.05
CA GLU A 172 6.52 17.22 19.46
C GLU A 172 5.18 16.47 19.41
N VAL A 173 5.21 15.13 19.50
CA VAL A 173 4.00 14.29 19.33
C VAL A 173 3.67 13.44 20.56
N THR A 174 4.56 13.40 21.56
CA THR A 174 4.31 12.66 22.80
C THR A 174 3.16 13.29 23.57
N GLU A 175 2.17 12.48 23.94
CA GLU A 175 0.98 12.91 24.67
C GLU A 175 0.18 14.03 23.98
N ASP A 176 0.42 14.22 22.66
CA ASP A 176 -0.26 15.24 21.88
C ASP A 176 -1.11 14.62 20.74
N TYR A 177 -2.14 15.35 20.38
CA TYR A 177 -3.06 15.00 19.31
C TYR A 177 -3.49 16.25 18.56
N ARG A 178 -3.21 16.30 17.26
CA ARG A 178 -3.53 17.47 16.45
C ARG A 178 -4.18 17.11 15.11
N ALA A 179 -5.07 17.99 14.65
CA ALA A 179 -5.63 17.88 13.32
C ALA A 179 -4.58 18.24 12.25
N TYR A 180 -4.66 17.60 11.10
CA TYR A 180 -3.89 17.92 9.91
C TYR A 180 -4.76 17.80 8.65
N ALA A 181 -4.32 18.38 7.53
CA ALA A 181 -5.07 18.43 6.27
C ALA A 181 -6.52 18.93 6.45
N ILE A 182 -6.65 20.03 7.21
CA ILE A 182 -7.95 20.65 7.53
C ILE A 182 -8.62 21.16 6.26
N GLY A 183 -9.96 21.21 6.24
CA GLY A 183 -10.74 21.74 5.12
C GLY A 183 -10.89 20.78 3.95
N ASN A 184 -10.95 19.49 4.23
CA ASN A 184 -11.12 18.44 3.21
C ASN A 184 -9.98 18.41 2.15
N THR A 185 -8.77 18.77 2.54
CA THR A 185 -7.59 18.76 1.66
C THR A 185 -6.84 17.42 1.64
N HIS A 186 -7.27 16.46 2.47
CA HIS A 186 -6.59 15.16 2.56
C HIS A 186 -6.79 14.36 1.28
N ARG A 187 -5.69 13.83 0.71
CA ARG A 187 -5.71 13.05 -0.53
C ARG A 187 -6.63 11.82 -0.51
N HIS A 188 -6.84 11.23 0.66
CA HIS A 188 -7.73 10.07 0.81
C HIS A 188 -9.22 10.40 0.57
N LEU A 189 -9.60 11.69 0.57
CA LEU A 189 -10.98 12.06 0.28
C LEU A 189 -11.41 11.65 -1.14
N ALA A 190 -10.49 11.71 -2.10
CA ALA A 190 -10.76 11.27 -3.47
C ALA A 190 -11.03 9.75 -3.55
N GLU A 191 -10.30 8.94 -2.78
CA GLU A 191 -10.51 7.49 -2.69
C GLU A 191 -11.90 7.18 -2.09
N LEU A 192 -12.27 7.86 -0.99
CA LEU A 192 -13.58 7.71 -0.35
C LEU A 192 -14.72 8.06 -1.31
N LYS A 193 -14.63 9.20 -1.99
CA LYS A 193 -15.61 9.63 -2.97
C LYS A 193 -15.75 8.62 -4.12
N GLN A 194 -14.63 8.19 -4.71
CA GLN A 194 -14.63 7.20 -5.79
C GLN A 194 -15.30 5.89 -5.37
N SER A 195 -15.07 5.43 -4.15
CA SER A 195 -15.56 4.14 -3.67
C SER A 195 -17.02 4.17 -3.25
N LEU A 196 -17.52 5.30 -2.73
CA LEU A 196 -18.92 5.46 -2.30
C LEU A 196 -19.85 5.92 -3.43
N SER A 197 -19.30 6.40 -4.56
CA SER A 197 -20.10 6.82 -5.72
C SER A 197 -20.38 5.69 -6.72
N ARG A 198 -20.02 4.46 -6.39
CA ARG A 198 -20.16 3.27 -7.26
C ARG A 198 -21.35 2.41 -6.88
#